data_a39e249ae12c3d76339f4ff3b530ab10
#
_entry.id   a39e249ae12c3d76339f4ff3b530ab10
#
_cell.length_a   1.000
_cell.length_b   1.000
_cell.length_c   1.000
_cell.angle_alpha   90.00
_cell.angle_beta   90.00
_cell.angle_gamma   90.00
#
_symmetry.space_group_name_H-M   'P 1'
#
loop_
_entity.id
_entity.type
_entity.pdbx_description
1 polymer ?
#
loop_
_entity_poly.entity_id
_entity_poly.type
_entity_poly.pdbx_seq_one_letter_code
_entity_poly.pdbx_strand_id
1 'polypeptide(L)'
;MRAYKSKEELKAEINKTFEKYISEFDSIPEALKDKRVDEVDRTPAENLAYQVGWTTLVLKWEEDERKGLQVKTPADEFKWNQLGELYQWFTDTYAHLSLQELKAELNENVKSICAMIDSLSADELFKPHMRKWADDATKAAVWEVYRFIHVNTVAPFGTFRTKIRKWKKAAL
;
A
#
# COMPACT_ATOMS: atom_id res chain seq x y z
N MET A 1 5.54 16.25 2.96
CA MET A 1 5.68 14.79 3.24
C MET A 1 6.74 14.58 4.31
N ARG A 2 6.53 13.63 5.20
CA ARG A 2 7.49 13.31 6.25
C ARG A 2 8.85 12.90 5.69
N ALA A 3 9.92 13.44 6.26
CA ALA A 3 11.29 13.01 5.99
C ALA A 3 11.72 11.95 6.99
N TYR A 4 12.63 11.08 6.58
CA TYR A 4 13.20 10.01 7.41
C TYR A 4 14.71 10.18 7.48
N LYS A 5 15.27 9.96 8.66
CA LYS A 5 16.72 10.11 8.89
C LYS A 5 17.51 8.87 8.46
N SER A 6 16.86 7.71 8.39
CA SER A 6 17.52 6.45 8.10
C SER A 6 16.52 5.40 7.59
N LYS A 7 17.04 4.31 7.02
CA LYS A 7 16.26 3.13 6.65
C LYS A 7 15.54 2.54 7.85
N GLU A 8 16.21 2.50 8.99
CA GLU A 8 15.69 1.97 10.24
C GLU A 8 14.50 2.77 10.74
N GLU A 9 14.55 4.10 10.63
CA GLU A 9 13.43 4.97 10.99
C GLU A 9 12.23 4.74 10.08
N LEU A 10 12.44 4.60 8.78
CA LEU A 10 11.38 4.30 7.82
C LEU A 10 10.72 2.95 8.12
N LYS A 11 11.50 1.90 8.31
CA LYS A 11 10.98 0.57 8.65
C LYS A 11 10.22 0.56 9.97
N ALA A 12 10.76 1.23 10.99
CA ALA A 12 10.10 1.32 12.29
C ALA A 12 8.73 1.98 12.19
N GLU A 13 8.61 3.05 11.41
CA GLU A 13 7.33 3.73 11.22
C GLU A 13 6.35 2.90 10.39
N ILE A 14 6.82 2.20 9.37
CA ILE A 14 5.99 1.26 8.60
C ILE A 14 5.39 0.20 9.54
N ASN A 15 6.22 -0.46 10.32
CA ASN A 15 5.77 -1.52 11.22
C ASN A 15 4.83 -1.00 12.29
N LYS A 16 5.12 0.13 12.89
CA LYS A 16 4.29 0.76 13.92
C LYS A 16 2.90 1.12 13.38
N THR A 17 2.83 1.75 12.22
CA THR A 17 1.56 2.15 11.63
C THR A 17 0.78 0.94 11.11
N PHE A 18 1.49 -0.05 10.57
CA PHE A 18 0.89 -1.30 10.12
C PHE A 18 0.23 -2.06 11.27
N GLU A 19 0.92 -2.26 12.39
CA GLU A 19 0.36 -2.96 13.55
C GLU A 19 -0.92 -2.31 14.05
N LYS A 20 -0.92 -0.99 14.15
CA LYS A 20 -2.11 -0.24 14.57
C LYS A 20 -3.26 -0.38 13.59
N TYR A 21 -2.96 -0.43 12.30
CA TYR A 21 -3.96 -0.59 11.25
C TYR A 21 -4.52 -2.01 11.23
N ILE A 22 -3.65 -3.01 11.11
CA ILE A 22 -4.07 -4.39 10.89
C ILE A 22 -4.84 -4.98 12.08
N SER A 23 -4.49 -4.58 13.31
CA SER A 23 -5.17 -5.04 14.52
C SER A 23 -6.63 -4.59 14.60
N GLU A 24 -7.01 -3.53 13.90
CA GLU A 24 -8.40 -3.07 13.87
C GLU A 24 -9.36 -4.11 13.25
N PHE A 25 -8.83 -5.00 12.42
CA PHE A 25 -9.64 -6.03 11.74
C PHE A 25 -9.89 -7.26 12.61
N ASP A 26 -9.20 -7.42 13.73
CA ASP A 26 -9.32 -8.60 14.61
C ASP A 26 -10.73 -8.75 15.18
N SER A 27 -11.44 -7.66 15.38
CA SER A 27 -12.80 -7.65 15.93
C SER A 27 -13.91 -7.72 14.86
N ILE A 28 -13.57 -7.81 13.59
CA ILE A 28 -14.54 -7.82 12.49
C ILE A 28 -14.87 -9.26 12.09
N PRO A 29 -16.13 -9.68 12.22
CA PRO A 29 -16.55 -11.02 11.76
C PRO A 29 -16.39 -11.18 10.25
N GLU A 30 -15.95 -12.34 9.81
CA GLU A 30 -15.82 -12.66 8.38
C GLU A 30 -17.12 -12.44 7.60
N ALA A 31 -18.27 -12.75 8.22
CA ALA A 31 -19.59 -12.55 7.62
C ALA A 31 -19.88 -11.09 7.25
N LEU A 32 -19.16 -10.13 7.83
CA LEU A 32 -19.36 -8.70 7.61
C LEU A 32 -18.30 -8.07 6.68
N LYS A 33 -17.43 -8.88 6.08
CA LYS A 33 -16.33 -8.36 5.26
C LYS A 33 -16.80 -7.47 4.11
N ASP A 34 -17.98 -7.72 3.56
CA ASP A 34 -18.53 -6.98 2.43
C ASP A 34 -19.70 -6.07 2.85
N LYS A 35 -19.93 -5.89 4.15
CA LYS A 35 -21.00 -5.02 4.64
C LYS A 35 -20.65 -3.55 4.37
N ARG A 36 -21.49 -2.90 3.57
CA ARG A 36 -21.38 -1.48 3.29
C ARG A 36 -22.16 -0.67 4.31
N VAL A 37 -21.60 0.45 4.72
CA VAL A 37 -22.25 1.45 5.57
C VAL A 37 -22.16 2.81 4.89
N ASP A 38 -23.07 3.72 5.21
CA ASP A 38 -23.12 5.04 4.56
C ASP A 38 -21.99 5.98 5.04
N GLU A 39 -21.46 5.72 6.22
CA GLU A 39 -20.48 6.59 6.89
C GLU A 39 -19.09 6.55 6.28
N VAL A 40 -18.77 5.50 5.51
CA VAL A 40 -17.46 5.36 4.85
C VAL A 40 -17.61 4.77 3.46
N ASP A 41 -16.64 5.07 2.61
CA ASP A 41 -16.66 4.71 1.19
C ASP A 41 -16.23 3.27 0.88
N ARG A 42 -15.76 2.52 1.87
CA ARG A 42 -15.22 1.15 1.66
C ARG A 42 -15.72 0.16 2.70
N THR A 43 -15.96 -1.06 2.24
CA THR A 43 -16.18 -2.22 3.11
C THR A 43 -14.85 -2.64 3.74
N PRO A 44 -14.85 -3.48 4.79
CA PRO A 44 -13.61 -4.02 5.34
C PRO A 44 -12.73 -4.73 4.31
N ALA A 45 -13.32 -5.54 3.44
CA ALA A 45 -12.59 -6.23 2.38
C ALA A 45 -11.98 -5.24 1.37
N GLU A 46 -12.73 -4.24 0.93
CA GLU A 46 -12.24 -3.19 0.03
C GLU A 46 -11.11 -2.37 0.67
N ASN A 47 -11.20 -2.11 1.97
CA ASN A 47 -10.18 -1.38 2.73
C ASN A 47 -8.83 -2.12 2.69
N LEU A 48 -8.84 -3.44 2.97
CA LEU A 48 -7.64 -4.28 2.90
C LEU A 48 -7.16 -4.48 1.47
N ALA A 49 -8.06 -4.71 0.52
CA ALA A 49 -7.71 -4.92 -0.88
C ALA A 49 -6.94 -3.74 -1.49
N TYR A 50 -7.29 -2.52 -1.10
CA TYR A 50 -6.55 -1.32 -1.51
C TYR A 50 -5.08 -1.39 -1.07
N GLN A 51 -4.82 -1.78 0.17
CA GLN A 51 -3.47 -1.87 0.69
C GLN A 51 -2.68 -3.01 0.03
N VAL A 52 -3.31 -4.16 -0.13
CA VAL A 52 -2.69 -5.31 -0.82
C VAL A 52 -2.34 -4.93 -2.25
N GLY A 53 -3.24 -4.28 -2.95
CA GLY A 53 -3.05 -3.84 -4.33
C GLY A 53 -1.84 -2.92 -4.49
N TRP A 54 -1.80 -1.82 -3.74
CA TRP A 54 -0.71 -0.86 -3.85
C TRP A 54 0.64 -1.41 -3.39
N THR A 55 0.68 -2.15 -2.29
CA THR A 55 1.94 -2.74 -1.83
C THR A 55 2.49 -3.76 -2.82
N THR A 56 1.61 -4.54 -3.46
CA THR A 56 2.00 -5.45 -4.53
C THR A 56 2.60 -4.70 -5.73
N LEU A 57 1.99 -3.58 -6.13
CA LEU A 57 2.50 -2.77 -7.25
C LEU A 57 3.86 -2.16 -6.95
N VAL A 58 4.05 -1.59 -5.77
CA VAL A 58 5.36 -1.02 -5.37
C VAL A 58 6.46 -2.06 -5.43
N LEU A 59 6.21 -3.25 -4.91
CA LEU A 59 7.15 -4.37 -4.96
C LEU A 59 7.44 -4.78 -6.41
N LYS A 60 6.42 -4.81 -7.26
CA LYS A 60 6.55 -5.16 -8.67
C LYS A 60 7.40 -4.13 -9.42
N TRP A 61 7.20 -2.83 -9.21
CA TRP A 61 7.98 -1.80 -9.88
C TRP A 61 9.48 -1.98 -9.62
N GLU A 62 9.85 -2.20 -8.38
CA GLU A 62 11.26 -2.38 -8.00
C GLU A 62 11.83 -3.68 -8.56
N GLU A 63 11.09 -4.77 -8.45
CA GLU A 63 11.53 -6.08 -8.94
C GLU A 63 11.71 -6.07 -10.46
N ASP A 64 10.76 -5.51 -11.20
CA ASP A 64 10.81 -5.48 -12.66
C ASP A 64 11.98 -4.62 -13.15
N GLU A 65 12.22 -3.45 -12.55
CA GLU A 65 13.36 -2.63 -12.94
C GLU A 65 14.68 -3.33 -12.66
N ARG A 66 14.81 -4.03 -11.53
CA ARG A 66 16.02 -4.82 -11.22
C ARG A 66 16.28 -5.94 -12.22
N LYS A 67 15.22 -6.49 -12.81
CA LYS A 67 15.31 -7.51 -13.86
C LYS A 67 15.59 -6.93 -15.25
N GLY A 68 15.69 -5.61 -15.37
CA GLY A 68 15.89 -4.93 -16.65
C GLY A 68 14.63 -4.81 -17.50
N LEU A 69 13.45 -5.06 -16.91
CA LEU A 69 12.18 -4.93 -17.61
C LEU A 69 11.72 -3.47 -17.61
N GLN A 70 10.93 -3.12 -18.62
CA GLN A 70 10.26 -1.82 -18.65
C GLN A 70 9.13 -1.81 -17.61
N VAL A 71 9.15 -0.81 -16.73
CA VAL A 71 8.13 -0.64 -15.68
C VAL A 71 7.08 0.35 -16.16
N LYS A 72 5.81 -0.05 -16.07
CA LYS A 72 4.67 0.83 -16.33
C LYS A 72 3.98 1.14 -15.00
N THR A 73 3.91 2.43 -14.64
CA THR A 73 3.22 2.87 -13.44
C THR A 73 1.89 3.53 -13.80
N PRO A 74 0.83 3.40 -12.98
CA PRO A 74 0.79 2.63 -11.72
C PRO A 74 0.75 1.12 -11.93
N ALA A 75 0.30 0.63 -13.09
CA ALA A 75 0.22 -0.78 -13.43
C ALA A 75 0.29 -0.96 -14.95
N ASP A 76 0.47 -2.18 -15.43
CA ASP A 76 0.64 -2.47 -16.85
C ASP A 76 -0.58 -2.03 -17.69
N GLU A 77 -1.79 -2.19 -17.14
CA GLU A 77 -3.04 -1.95 -17.86
C GLU A 77 -3.77 -0.66 -17.44
N PHE A 78 -3.21 0.09 -16.47
CA PHE A 78 -3.85 1.30 -15.95
C PHE A 78 -2.88 2.49 -15.95
N LYS A 79 -3.41 3.66 -16.31
CA LYS A 79 -2.69 4.94 -16.26
C LYS A 79 -3.05 5.69 -14.97
N TRP A 80 -2.25 6.69 -14.63
CA TRP A 80 -2.48 7.52 -13.44
C TRP A 80 -3.82 8.26 -13.46
N ASN A 81 -4.41 8.50 -14.61
CA ASN A 81 -5.75 9.10 -14.73
C ASN A 81 -6.89 8.06 -14.68
N GLN A 82 -6.57 6.80 -14.39
CA GLN A 82 -7.52 5.69 -14.30
C GLN A 82 -7.52 5.04 -12.90
N LEU A 83 -7.26 5.82 -11.84
CA LEU A 83 -7.16 5.28 -10.48
C LEU A 83 -8.47 4.67 -9.98
N GLY A 84 -9.61 5.23 -10.35
CA GLY A 84 -10.91 4.64 -10.01
C GLY A 84 -11.08 3.22 -10.56
N GLU A 85 -10.67 3.02 -11.81
CA GLU A 85 -10.69 1.70 -12.47
C GLU A 85 -9.68 0.74 -11.82
N LEU A 86 -8.51 1.25 -11.46
CA LEU A 86 -7.49 0.46 -10.77
C LEU A 86 -8.00 0.00 -9.39
N TYR A 87 -8.67 0.86 -8.64
CA TYR A 87 -9.24 0.50 -7.34
C TYR A 87 -10.34 -0.55 -7.47
N GLN A 88 -11.17 -0.44 -8.51
CA GLN A 88 -12.17 -1.48 -8.81
C GLN A 88 -11.48 -2.80 -9.16
N TRP A 89 -10.39 -2.74 -9.91
CA TRP A 89 -9.61 -3.94 -10.23
C TRP A 89 -9.02 -4.58 -8.97
N PHE A 90 -8.54 -3.80 -7.99
CA PHE A 90 -8.10 -4.34 -6.70
C PHE A 90 -9.26 -5.06 -5.99
N THR A 91 -10.41 -4.40 -5.92
CA THR A 91 -11.60 -4.98 -5.28
C THR A 91 -11.97 -6.32 -5.92
N ASP A 92 -12.04 -6.36 -7.24
CA ASP A 92 -12.45 -7.56 -7.98
C ASP A 92 -11.39 -8.68 -7.87
N THR A 93 -10.12 -8.33 -7.96
CA THR A 93 -9.01 -9.29 -7.90
C THR A 93 -8.96 -10.02 -6.57
N TYR A 94 -9.22 -9.32 -5.47
CA TYR A 94 -9.12 -9.86 -4.12
C TYR A 94 -10.46 -10.23 -3.48
N ALA A 95 -11.57 -10.11 -4.22
CA ALA A 95 -12.93 -10.35 -3.70
C ALA A 95 -13.15 -11.77 -3.14
N HIS A 96 -12.43 -12.74 -3.68
CA HIS A 96 -12.53 -14.14 -3.26
C HIS A 96 -11.81 -14.46 -1.94
N LEU A 97 -11.01 -13.53 -1.42
CA LEU A 97 -10.24 -13.74 -0.20
C LEU A 97 -11.05 -13.38 1.04
N SER A 98 -10.85 -14.14 2.12
CA SER A 98 -11.36 -13.80 3.44
C SER A 98 -10.58 -12.61 4.03
N LEU A 99 -11.11 -12.00 5.10
CA LEU A 99 -10.36 -10.98 5.83
C LEU A 99 -9.04 -11.54 6.35
N GLN A 100 -9.04 -12.78 6.83
CA GLN A 100 -7.82 -13.43 7.32
C GLN A 100 -6.80 -13.61 6.21
N GLU A 101 -7.23 -14.03 5.03
CA GLU A 101 -6.35 -14.19 3.87
C GLU A 101 -5.81 -12.84 3.38
N LEU A 102 -6.65 -11.81 3.34
CA LEU A 102 -6.22 -10.44 2.98
C LEU A 102 -5.19 -9.89 3.98
N LYS A 103 -5.43 -10.12 5.28
CA LYS A 103 -4.47 -9.73 6.33
C LYS A 103 -3.12 -10.44 6.14
N ALA A 104 -3.16 -11.73 5.84
CA ALA A 104 -1.94 -12.52 5.61
C ALA A 104 -1.16 -12.01 4.38
N GLU A 105 -1.84 -11.74 3.28
CA GLU A 105 -1.25 -11.17 2.07
C GLU A 105 -0.58 -9.83 2.36
N LEU A 106 -1.28 -8.94 3.05
CA LEU A 106 -0.74 -7.62 3.40
C LEU A 106 0.47 -7.74 4.34
N ASN A 107 0.40 -8.65 5.31
CA ASN A 107 1.51 -8.90 6.23
C ASN A 107 2.78 -9.35 5.46
N GLU A 108 2.63 -10.24 4.50
CA GLU A 108 3.73 -10.68 3.66
C GLU A 108 4.26 -9.53 2.78
N ASN A 109 3.39 -8.70 2.22
CA ASN A 109 3.79 -7.54 1.44
C ASN A 109 4.58 -6.53 2.29
N VAL A 110 4.16 -6.27 3.52
CA VAL A 110 4.88 -5.35 4.43
C VAL A 110 6.26 -5.90 4.76
N LYS A 111 6.37 -7.20 5.03
CA LYS A 111 7.66 -7.86 5.24
C LYS A 111 8.56 -7.73 4.01
N SER A 112 8.01 -7.93 2.82
CA SER A 112 8.75 -7.82 1.56
C SER A 112 9.19 -6.38 1.29
N ILE A 113 8.38 -5.38 1.64
CA ILE A 113 8.77 -3.97 1.54
C ILE A 113 9.93 -3.66 2.49
N CYS A 114 9.89 -4.15 3.73
CA CYS A 114 10.99 -3.99 4.66
C CYS A 114 12.28 -4.66 4.16
N ALA A 115 12.17 -5.85 3.57
CA ALA A 115 13.30 -6.53 2.93
C ALA A 115 13.83 -5.75 1.73
N MET A 116 12.95 -5.16 0.92
CA MET A 116 13.33 -4.27 -0.18
C MET A 116 14.10 -3.05 0.34
N ILE A 117 13.63 -2.41 1.40
CA ILE A 117 14.33 -1.29 2.04
C ILE A 117 15.73 -1.71 2.50
N ASP A 118 15.86 -2.88 3.11
CA ASP A 118 17.15 -3.41 3.55
C ASP A 118 18.12 -3.64 2.37
N SER A 119 17.60 -4.05 1.22
CA SER A 119 18.38 -4.32 0.01
C SER A 119 18.83 -3.05 -0.72
N LEU A 120 18.18 -1.92 -0.49
CA LEU A 120 18.52 -0.64 -1.10
C LEU A 120 19.56 0.09 -0.24
N SER A 121 20.50 0.79 -0.89
CA SER A 121 21.39 1.70 -0.19
C SER A 121 20.61 2.94 0.29
N ALA A 122 21.17 3.68 1.23
CA ALA A 122 20.60 4.95 1.67
C ALA A 122 20.44 5.92 0.49
N ASP A 123 21.42 5.96 -0.41
CA ASP A 123 21.36 6.79 -1.62
C ASP A 123 20.20 6.36 -2.54
N GLU A 124 20.04 5.08 -2.76
CA GLU A 124 18.93 4.57 -3.59
C GLU A 124 17.55 4.92 -3.04
N LEU A 125 17.41 4.95 -1.72
CA LEU A 125 16.17 5.32 -1.05
C LEU A 125 15.92 6.83 -1.00
N PHE A 126 16.95 7.61 -0.68
CA PHE A 126 16.79 8.99 -0.23
C PHE A 126 17.30 10.04 -1.20
N LYS A 127 17.99 9.66 -2.27
CA LYS A 127 18.40 10.59 -3.33
C LYS A 127 17.44 10.52 -4.52
N PRO A 128 17.26 11.63 -5.25
CA PRO A 128 16.43 11.63 -6.45
C PRO A 128 17.12 10.88 -7.60
N HIS A 129 16.33 10.46 -8.57
CA HIS A 129 16.78 9.86 -9.84
C HIS A 129 17.51 8.52 -9.70
N MET A 130 17.24 7.77 -8.63
CA MET A 130 17.89 6.48 -8.40
C MET A 130 17.13 5.31 -9.02
N ARG A 131 15.89 5.52 -9.46
CA ARG A 131 15.08 4.54 -10.16
C ARG A 131 14.29 5.20 -11.28
N LYS A 132 14.33 4.60 -12.45
CA LYS A 132 13.57 5.08 -13.60
C LYS A 132 12.07 5.01 -13.35
N TRP A 133 11.59 3.94 -12.71
CA TRP A 133 10.17 3.80 -12.40
C TRP A 133 9.66 4.96 -11.53
N ALA A 134 10.48 5.45 -10.61
CA ALA A 134 10.12 6.57 -9.75
C ALA A 134 10.08 7.89 -10.55
N ASP A 135 11.02 8.12 -11.44
CA ASP A 135 11.05 9.30 -12.28
C ASP A 135 9.87 9.31 -13.27
N ASP A 136 9.58 8.17 -13.87
CA ASP A 136 8.48 8.04 -14.84
C ASP A 136 7.09 8.14 -14.20
N ALA A 137 6.97 7.86 -12.91
CA ALA A 137 5.69 7.91 -12.18
C ALA A 137 5.20 9.33 -11.92
N THR A 138 6.06 10.33 -12.02
CA THR A 138 5.72 11.74 -11.81
C THR A 138 6.03 12.56 -13.07
N LYS A 139 5.19 13.56 -13.38
CA LYS A 139 5.40 14.41 -14.57
C LYS A 139 6.29 15.61 -14.28
N ALA A 140 5.98 16.36 -13.23
CA ALA A 140 6.65 17.62 -12.89
C ALA A 140 7.42 17.57 -11.57
N ALA A 141 6.99 16.70 -10.66
CA ALA A 141 7.68 16.53 -9.37
C ALA A 141 8.79 15.50 -9.48
N VAL A 142 9.83 15.68 -8.67
CA VAL A 142 10.91 14.70 -8.52
C VAL A 142 10.70 14.02 -7.18
N TRP A 143 10.48 12.71 -7.21
CA TRP A 143 10.25 11.92 -5.99
C TRP A 143 11.31 10.85 -5.83
N GLU A 144 11.91 10.82 -4.67
CA GLU A 144 12.78 9.74 -4.22
C GLU A 144 11.97 8.47 -3.96
N VAL A 145 12.61 7.32 -4.03
CA VAL A 145 11.97 6.01 -3.82
C VAL A 145 11.22 5.95 -2.48
N TYR A 146 11.81 6.49 -1.39
CA TYR A 146 11.18 6.44 -0.07
C TYR A 146 9.80 7.11 -0.03
N ARG A 147 9.58 8.12 -0.87
CA ARG A 147 8.27 8.81 -0.92
C ARG A 147 7.16 7.89 -1.43
N PHE A 148 7.47 7.09 -2.45
CA PHE A 148 6.52 6.10 -2.96
C PHE A 148 6.23 5.03 -1.91
N ILE A 149 7.23 4.60 -1.17
CA ILE A 149 7.05 3.65 -0.07
C ILE A 149 6.16 4.26 1.01
N HIS A 150 6.44 5.50 1.44
CA HIS A 150 5.66 6.18 2.47
C HIS A 150 4.19 6.35 2.08
N VAL A 151 3.91 6.83 0.87
CA VAL A 151 2.51 7.07 0.43
C VAL A 151 1.73 5.78 0.16
N ASN A 152 2.40 4.66 0.10
CA ASN A 152 1.78 3.35 -0.09
C ASN A 152 1.81 2.46 1.17
N THR A 153 2.35 2.95 2.27
CA THR A 153 2.39 2.24 3.57
C THR A 153 1.94 3.16 4.71
N VAL A 154 2.84 3.97 5.25
CA VAL A 154 2.62 4.79 6.45
C VAL A 154 1.38 5.68 6.32
N ALA A 155 1.28 6.43 5.24
CA ALA A 155 0.18 7.37 5.04
C ALA A 155 -1.18 6.66 4.93
N PRO A 156 -1.36 5.66 4.03
CA PRO A 156 -2.65 4.99 3.94
C PRO A 156 -2.97 4.11 5.15
N PHE A 157 -2.00 3.51 5.84
CA PHE A 157 -2.28 2.78 7.08
C PHE A 157 -2.95 3.68 8.11
N GLY A 158 -2.51 4.93 8.24
CA GLY A 158 -3.16 5.91 9.12
C GLY A 158 -4.56 6.31 8.66
N THR A 159 -4.68 6.70 7.40
CA THR A 159 -5.95 7.14 6.81
C THR A 159 -7.01 6.02 6.81
N PHE A 160 -6.63 4.83 6.39
CA PHE A 160 -7.56 3.71 6.30
C PHE A 160 -7.87 3.09 7.66
N ARG A 161 -6.97 3.24 8.63
CA ARG A 161 -7.29 2.93 10.03
C ARG A 161 -8.45 3.79 10.53
N THR A 162 -8.42 5.07 10.24
CA THR A 162 -9.53 5.98 10.59
C THR A 162 -10.83 5.53 9.93
N LYS A 163 -10.78 5.14 8.66
CA LYS A 163 -11.96 4.64 7.92
C LYS A 163 -12.52 3.35 8.54
N ILE A 164 -11.69 2.37 8.84
CA ILE A 164 -12.18 1.10 9.40
C ILE A 164 -12.72 1.27 10.81
N ARG A 165 -12.16 2.15 11.62
CA ARG A 165 -12.70 2.48 12.94
C ARG A 165 -14.08 3.12 12.82
N LYS A 166 -14.28 4.00 11.85
CA LYS A 166 -15.57 4.62 11.57
C LYS A 166 -16.60 3.58 11.09
N TRP A 167 -16.16 2.65 10.23
CA TRP A 167 -17.00 1.52 9.80
C TRP A 167 -17.43 0.68 11.01
N LYS A 168 -16.52 0.35 11.92
CA LYS A 168 -16.85 -0.43 13.13
C LYS A 168 -17.90 0.25 13.99
N LYS A 169 -17.83 1.54 14.18
CA LYS A 169 -18.85 2.29 14.93
C LYS A 169 -20.23 2.22 14.30
N ALA A 170 -20.30 2.17 12.99
CA ALA A 170 -21.59 2.11 12.28
C ALA A 170 -22.13 0.70 12.17
N ALA A 171 -21.30 -0.32 12.12
CA ALA A 171 -21.66 -1.69 11.77
C ALA A 171 -21.73 -2.66 12.95
N LEU A 172 -21.01 -2.37 14.06
CA LEU A 172 -20.90 -3.29 15.21
C LEU A 172 -21.62 -2.79 16.46
#